data_93a06eba2e01fcbabe5802562034d4f0
#
_entry.id   93a06eba2e01fcbabe5802562034d4f0
#
_cell.length_a   1.000
_cell.length_b   1.000
_cell.length_c   1.000
_cell.angle_alpha   90.00
_cell.angle_beta   90.00
_cell.angle_gamma   90.00
#
_symmetry.space_group_name_H-M   'P 1'
#
loop_
_entity.id
_entity.type
_entity.pdbx_description
1 polymer ?
#
loop_
_entity_poly.entity_id
_entity_poly.type
_entity_poly.pdbx_seq_one_letter_code
_entity_poly.pdbx_strand_id
1 'polypeptide(L)'
;KAIEEYGVEDALLRLNGMFSCAVIDLKQSKLYLSTDYFGQKPLYLSTDSDLNIAFGSTGRLLIKDVDLNINLLNKRAINDFLTFGFVLPQHTVYKGIERLMPGSLFKVNLNDGTVYRNYEFQNQNYYLKNDLKEDFSSLLNKVMKDHLYSDFPVSIALSGGVDSTLIYGYL
;
A
#
# COMPACT_ATOMS: atom_id res chain seq x y z
N LYS A 1 -0.86 -21.15 -3.95
CA LYS A 1 -2.13 -21.69 -4.49
C LYS A 1 -2.83 -20.67 -5.38
N ALA A 2 -3.28 -19.49 -4.89
CA ALA A 2 -3.94 -18.48 -5.73
C ALA A 2 -3.05 -17.98 -6.88
N ILE A 3 -1.77 -17.73 -6.61
CA ILE A 3 -0.78 -17.30 -7.63
C ILE A 3 -0.56 -18.38 -8.68
N GLU A 4 -0.56 -19.66 -8.31
CA GLU A 4 -0.41 -20.78 -9.23
C GLU A 4 -1.62 -20.96 -10.14
N GLU A 5 -2.81 -20.61 -9.65
CA GLU A 5 -4.08 -20.74 -10.37
C GLU A 5 -4.38 -19.56 -11.29
N TYR A 6 -4.16 -18.34 -10.81
CA TYR A 6 -4.57 -17.11 -11.50
C TYR A 6 -3.39 -16.27 -12.04
N GLY A 7 -2.16 -16.61 -11.69
CA GLY A 7 -1.02 -15.74 -11.89
C GLY A 7 -0.92 -14.64 -10.82
N VAL A 8 0.21 -13.91 -10.82
CA VAL A 8 0.50 -12.95 -9.74
C VAL A 8 -0.48 -11.77 -9.74
N GLU A 9 -0.71 -11.17 -10.90
CA GLU A 9 -1.53 -9.95 -11.00
C GLU A 9 -2.99 -10.22 -10.63
N ASP A 10 -3.59 -11.26 -11.20
CA ASP A 10 -4.98 -11.63 -10.90
C ASP A 10 -5.15 -12.10 -9.45
N ALA A 11 -4.16 -12.77 -8.89
CA ALA A 11 -4.17 -13.14 -7.47
C ALA A 11 -4.15 -11.90 -6.57
N LEU A 12 -3.32 -10.88 -6.90
CA LEU A 12 -3.26 -9.62 -6.15
C LEU A 12 -4.55 -8.81 -6.24
N LEU A 13 -5.20 -8.78 -7.41
CA LEU A 13 -6.50 -8.13 -7.60
C LEU A 13 -7.63 -8.75 -6.77
N ARG A 14 -7.50 -10.02 -6.41
CA ARG A 14 -8.49 -10.76 -5.61
C ARG A 14 -8.28 -10.64 -4.11
N LEU A 15 -7.17 -10.02 -3.67
CA LEU A 15 -6.94 -9.79 -2.24
C LEU A 15 -7.92 -8.75 -1.70
N ASN A 16 -8.57 -9.09 -0.60
CA ASN A 16 -9.43 -8.19 0.15
C ASN A 16 -8.86 -7.98 1.56
N GLY A 17 -8.80 -6.72 2.00
CA GLY A 17 -8.31 -6.37 3.32
C GLY A 17 -7.14 -5.38 3.30
N MET A 18 -6.50 -5.21 4.45
CA MET A 18 -5.35 -4.31 4.64
C MET A 18 -4.05 -5.05 4.34
N PHE A 19 -3.38 -4.70 3.27
CA PHE A 19 -2.11 -5.34 2.92
C PHE A 19 -1.11 -4.42 2.23
N SER A 20 0.15 -4.75 2.40
CA SER A 20 1.21 -4.47 1.44
C SER A 20 1.99 -5.76 1.24
N CYS A 21 2.29 -6.10 0.02
CA CYS A 21 2.94 -7.37 -0.29
C CYS A 21 4.03 -7.24 -1.34
N ALA A 22 4.97 -8.16 -1.27
CA ALA A 22 6.01 -8.38 -2.25
C ALA A 22 5.96 -9.83 -2.72
N VAL A 23 5.96 -10.04 -4.03
CA VAL A 23 5.98 -11.37 -4.64
C VAL A 23 7.16 -11.44 -5.59
N ILE A 24 8.05 -12.42 -5.40
CA ILE A 24 9.17 -12.67 -6.30
C ILE A 24 8.83 -13.86 -7.18
N ASP A 25 8.72 -13.62 -8.47
CA ASP A 25 8.59 -14.66 -9.49
C ASP A 25 9.99 -15.00 -10.04
N LEU A 26 10.55 -16.09 -9.54
CA LEU A 26 11.87 -16.55 -9.95
C LEU A 26 11.91 -17.06 -11.40
N LYS A 27 10.77 -17.51 -11.95
CA LYS A 27 10.70 -18.02 -13.33
C LYS A 27 10.76 -16.87 -14.33
N GLN A 28 10.09 -15.77 -14.02
CA GLN A 28 10.06 -14.58 -14.87
C GLN A 28 11.11 -13.53 -14.48
N SER A 29 11.89 -13.77 -13.41
CA SER A 29 12.81 -12.80 -12.83
C SER A 29 12.14 -11.45 -12.56
N LYS A 30 10.99 -11.47 -11.91
CA LYS A 30 10.19 -10.27 -11.61
C LYS A 30 9.88 -10.17 -10.12
N LEU A 31 9.94 -8.94 -9.61
CA LEU A 31 9.41 -8.57 -8.31
C LEU A 31 8.11 -7.77 -8.51
N TYR A 32 7.07 -8.15 -7.80
CA TYR A 32 5.80 -7.45 -7.74
C TYR A 32 5.64 -6.86 -6.35
N LEU A 33 5.37 -5.55 -6.28
CA LEU A 33 5.08 -4.83 -5.05
C LEU A 33 3.68 -4.22 -5.18
N SER A 34 2.79 -4.51 -4.24
CA SER A 34 1.42 -4.00 -4.28
C SER A 34 0.92 -3.57 -2.90
N THR A 35 0.03 -2.60 -2.90
CA THR A 35 -0.67 -2.12 -1.71
C THR A 35 -2.18 -2.31 -1.88
N ASP A 36 -2.88 -2.41 -0.76
CA ASP A 36 -4.34 -2.43 -0.76
C ASP A 36 -4.94 -1.16 -1.36
N TYR A 37 -6.22 -1.23 -1.71
CA TYR A 37 -6.95 -0.15 -2.38
C TYR A 37 -6.83 1.21 -1.68
N PHE A 38 -6.83 1.24 -0.35
CA PHE A 38 -6.71 2.46 0.44
C PHE A 38 -5.27 2.78 0.88
N GLY A 39 -4.30 1.89 0.59
CA GLY A 39 -2.91 2.03 1.02
C GLY A 39 -2.76 2.06 2.54
N GLN A 40 -3.56 1.28 3.25
CA GLN A 40 -3.58 1.23 4.72
C GLN A 40 -2.26 0.68 5.28
N LYS A 41 -1.60 -0.20 4.53
CA LYS A 41 -0.26 -0.66 4.86
C LYS A 41 0.75 0.00 3.92
N PRO A 42 1.66 0.86 4.44
CA PRO A 42 2.63 1.54 3.62
C PRO A 42 3.67 0.58 3.04
N LEU A 43 4.11 0.86 1.82
CA LEU A 43 5.21 0.18 1.18
C LEU A 43 6.08 1.21 0.46
N TYR A 44 7.39 1.07 0.62
CA TYR A 44 8.40 1.96 0.04
C TYR A 44 9.34 1.16 -0.83
N LEU A 45 9.85 1.80 -1.88
CA LEU A 45 10.82 1.25 -2.82
C LEU A 45 11.97 2.22 -2.98
N SER A 46 13.17 1.70 -3.02
CA SER A 46 14.37 2.42 -3.44
C SER A 46 15.12 1.59 -4.48
N THR A 47 15.60 2.26 -5.52
CA THR A 47 16.46 1.66 -6.54
C THR A 47 17.69 2.54 -6.65
N ASP A 48 18.87 1.97 -6.52
CA ASP A 48 20.15 2.68 -6.70
C ASP A 48 20.67 2.58 -8.15
N SER A 49 21.81 3.25 -8.40
CA SER A 49 22.46 3.26 -9.71
C SER A 49 22.95 1.88 -10.16
N ASP A 50 23.22 0.98 -9.22
CA ASP A 50 23.72 -0.38 -9.47
C ASP A 50 22.58 -1.41 -9.58
N LEU A 51 21.35 -0.92 -9.73
CA LEU A 51 20.12 -1.72 -9.82
C LEU A 51 19.81 -2.54 -8.56
N ASN A 52 20.42 -2.20 -7.41
CA ASN A 52 20.00 -2.80 -6.15
C ASN A 52 18.62 -2.26 -5.78
N ILE A 53 17.74 -3.18 -5.48
CA ILE A 53 16.35 -2.89 -5.13
C ILE A 53 16.18 -3.16 -3.64
N ALA A 54 15.69 -2.14 -2.92
CA ALA A 54 15.30 -2.28 -1.54
C ALA A 54 13.84 -1.86 -1.38
N PHE A 55 13.06 -2.63 -0.62
CA PHE A 55 11.69 -2.29 -0.29
C PHE A 55 11.37 -2.61 1.17
N GLY A 56 10.36 -1.96 1.72
CA GLY A 56 9.95 -2.17 3.11
C GLY A 56 8.79 -1.29 3.54
N SER A 57 8.23 -1.57 4.69
CA SER A 57 7.11 -0.81 5.26
C SER A 57 7.51 0.55 5.85
N THR A 58 8.80 0.84 5.96
CA THR A 58 9.33 2.09 6.52
C THR A 58 10.45 2.62 5.64
N GLY A 59 10.25 3.82 5.08
CA GLY A 59 11.24 4.45 4.20
C GLY A 59 12.59 4.70 4.86
N ARG A 60 12.61 4.94 6.18
CA ARG A 60 13.86 5.12 6.93
C ARG A 60 14.83 3.93 6.84
N LEU A 61 14.29 2.71 6.81
CA LEU A 61 15.13 1.50 6.73
C LEU A 61 15.78 1.30 5.35
N LEU A 62 15.29 2.02 4.34
CA LEU A 62 15.83 1.97 2.97
C LEU A 62 17.01 2.92 2.77
N ILE A 63 17.31 3.75 3.77
CA ILE A 63 18.44 4.66 3.73
C ILE A 63 19.65 3.87 4.23
N LYS A 64 20.49 3.45 3.31
CA LYS A 64 21.78 2.83 3.64
C LYS A 64 22.76 3.92 4.11
N ASP A 65 23.40 3.68 5.25
CA ASP A 65 24.56 4.43 5.78
C ASP A 65 24.39 5.97 5.77
N VAL A 66 23.39 6.45 6.46
CA VAL A 66 23.10 7.88 6.50
C VAL A 66 23.87 8.57 7.62
N ASP A 67 24.99 9.15 7.28
CA ASP A 67 25.25 10.53 7.72
C ASP A 67 24.15 11.39 7.13
N LEU A 68 23.31 11.99 7.99
CA LEU A 68 22.16 12.80 7.57
C LEU A 68 22.61 14.00 6.73
N ASN A 69 22.91 13.73 5.46
CA ASN A 69 23.31 14.76 4.53
C ASN A 69 22.04 15.44 3.99
N ILE A 70 21.91 16.73 4.21
CA ILE A 70 20.80 17.55 3.73
C ILE A 70 20.56 17.40 2.21
N ASN A 71 21.59 17.00 1.46
CA ASN A 71 21.49 16.76 0.02
C ASN A 71 20.63 15.54 -0.33
N LEU A 72 20.40 14.64 0.62
CA LEU A 72 19.49 13.49 0.46
C LEU A 72 18.03 13.87 0.68
N LEU A 73 17.74 15.09 1.17
CA LEU A 73 16.38 15.54 1.39
C LEU A 73 15.70 15.95 0.09
N ASN A 74 14.45 15.55 -0.04
CA ASN A 74 13.58 15.94 -1.13
C ASN A 74 12.95 17.31 -0.83
N LYS A 75 13.42 18.35 -1.52
CA LYS A 75 12.92 19.72 -1.33
C LYS A 75 11.42 19.86 -1.58
N ARG A 76 10.85 19.05 -2.50
CA ARG A 76 9.39 19.06 -2.77
C ARG A 76 8.63 18.55 -1.56
N ALA A 77 9.05 17.43 -0.99
CA ALA A 77 8.42 16.86 0.21
C ALA A 77 8.51 17.82 1.42
N ILE A 78 9.62 18.54 1.56
CA ILE A 78 9.76 19.58 2.60
C ILE A 78 8.76 20.71 2.35
N ASN A 79 8.65 21.17 1.10
CA ASN A 79 7.70 22.22 0.73
C ASN A 79 6.24 21.76 0.97
N ASP A 80 5.89 20.52 0.62
CA ASP A 80 4.57 19.95 0.91
C ASP A 80 4.29 20.03 2.40
N PHE A 81 5.24 19.57 3.23
CA PHE A 81 5.10 19.57 4.68
C PHE A 81 4.92 20.98 5.26
N LEU A 82 5.69 21.94 4.78
CA LEU A 82 5.59 23.34 5.23
C LEU A 82 4.28 24.00 4.79
N THR A 83 3.71 23.57 3.66
CA THR A 83 2.48 24.12 3.09
C THR A 83 1.22 23.48 3.66
N PHE A 84 1.21 22.14 3.77
CA PHE A 84 0.01 21.38 4.08
C PHE A 84 0.04 20.73 5.47
N GLY A 85 1.19 20.73 6.16
CA GLY A 85 1.41 20.02 7.43
C GLY A 85 1.66 18.52 7.26
N PHE A 86 1.69 18.02 6.02
CA PHE A 86 2.01 16.62 5.68
C PHE A 86 2.67 16.53 4.31
N VAL A 87 3.38 15.43 4.08
CA VAL A 87 4.00 15.14 2.77
C VAL A 87 2.97 14.45 1.87
N LEU A 88 2.82 14.94 0.63
CA LEU A 88 1.88 14.35 -0.33
C LEU A 88 2.24 12.88 -0.60
N PRO A 89 1.25 12.00 -0.84
CA PRO A 89 1.46 10.55 -0.91
C PRO A 89 2.52 10.09 -1.91
N GLN A 90 2.69 10.80 -3.02
CA GLN A 90 3.68 10.50 -4.06
C GLN A 90 5.11 10.90 -3.69
N HIS A 91 5.29 11.68 -2.62
CA HIS A 91 6.60 12.15 -2.19
C HIS A 91 7.06 11.41 -0.93
N THR A 92 8.37 11.33 -0.77
CA THR A 92 9.00 11.00 0.51
C THR A 92 10.01 12.07 0.87
N VAL A 93 10.33 12.17 2.16
CA VAL A 93 11.31 13.15 2.66
C VAL A 93 12.70 12.89 2.06
N TYR A 94 12.97 11.66 1.62
CA TYR A 94 14.27 11.24 1.11
C TYR A 94 14.24 11.09 -0.41
N LYS A 95 15.28 11.60 -1.08
CA LYS A 95 15.49 11.37 -2.50
C LYS A 95 15.76 9.89 -2.78
N GLY A 96 15.27 9.40 -3.91
CA GLY A 96 15.49 8.02 -4.34
C GLY A 96 14.65 6.99 -3.59
N ILE A 97 13.79 7.41 -2.65
CA ILE A 97 12.81 6.55 -2.03
C ILE A 97 11.42 6.97 -2.50
N GLU A 98 10.70 6.03 -3.08
CA GLU A 98 9.31 6.19 -3.50
C GLU A 98 8.38 5.50 -2.51
N ARG A 99 7.23 6.11 -2.21
CA ARG A 99 6.13 5.43 -1.54
C ARG A 99 5.17 4.92 -2.60
N LEU A 100 4.78 3.66 -2.49
CA LEU A 100 3.74 3.13 -3.35
C LEU A 100 2.41 3.83 -3.05
N MET A 101 1.72 4.24 -4.11
CA MET A 101 0.40 4.85 -4.01
C MET A 101 -0.65 3.81 -3.59
N PRO A 102 -1.73 4.23 -2.91
CA PRO A 102 -2.86 3.35 -2.63
C PRO A 102 -3.36 2.63 -3.89
N GLY A 103 -3.64 1.34 -3.79
CA GLY A 103 -4.16 0.53 -4.89
C GLY A 103 -3.21 0.32 -6.06
N SER A 104 -1.91 0.55 -5.89
CA SER A 104 -0.93 0.44 -6.97
C SER A 104 -0.25 -0.93 -7.06
N LEU A 105 0.30 -1.20 -8.23
CA LEU A 105 1.20 -2.32 -8.50
C LEU A 105 2.48 -1.80 -9.17
N PHE A 106 3.62 -2.12 -8.59
CA PHE A 106 4.92 -1.93 -9.20
C PHE A 106 5.49 -3.29 -9.59
N LYS A 107 5.92 -3.41 -10.86
CA LYS A 107 6.64 -4.59 -11.36
C LYS A 107 8.07 -4.18 -11.63
N VAL A 108 9.00 -4.89 -11.05
CA VAL A 108 10.42 -4.68 -11.25
C VAL A 108 11.00 -5.88 -11.99
N ASN A 109 11.66 -5.65 -13.09
CA ASN A 109 12.44 -6.65 -13.79
C ASN A 109 13.79 -6.80 -13.05
N LEU A 110 14.05 -7.97 -12.49
CA LEU A 110 15.26 -8.23 -11.70
C LEU A 110 16.52 -8.38 -12.54
N ASN A 111 16.40 -8.50 -13.87
CA ASN A 111 17.56 -8.61 -14.76
C ASN A 111 18.15 -7.24 -15.15
N ASP A 112 17.31 -6.21 -15.25
CA ASP A 112 17.70 -4.88 -15.73
C ASP A 112 17.25 -3.72 -14.83
N GLY A 113 16.55 -4.03 -13.73
CA GLY A 113 16.05 -3.05 -12.76
C GLY A 113 14.91 -2.17 -13.29
N THR A 114 14.37 -2.43 -14.48
CA THR A 114 13.26 -1.64 -15.03
C THR A 114 12.03 -1.72 -14.14
N VAL A 115 11.47 -0.58 -13.76
CA VAL A 115 10.28 -0.47 -12.91
C VAL A 115 9.09 -0.03 -13.74
N TYR A 116 8.10 -0.89 -13.86
CA TYR A 116 6.77 -0.58 -14.39
C TYR A 116 5.84 -0.22 -13.24
N ARG A 117 5.11 0.90 -13.36
CA ARG A 117 4.19 1.42 -12.33
C ARG A 117 2.77 1.46 -12.84
N ASN A 118 1.87 0.77 -12.15
CA ASN A 118 0.43 0.86 -12.37
C ASN A 118 -0.23 1.43 -11.11
N TYR A 119 -0.58 2.71 -11.14
CA TYR A 119 -1.18 3.43 -10.02
C TYR A 119 -2.68 3.18 -9.85
N GLU A 120 -3.32 2.59 -10.84
CA GLU A 120 -4.76 2.30 -10.85
C GLU A 120 -5.04 0.79 -10.82
N PHE A 121 -4.08 0.00 -10.37
CA PHE A 121 -4.14 -1.44 -10.45
C PHE A 121 -5.39 -2.02 -9.77
N GLN A 122 -5.70 -1.58 -8.55
CA GLN A 122 -6.86 -2.04 -7.79
C GLN A 122 -8.19 -1.43 -8.29
N ASN A 123 -8.15 -0.35 -9.09
CA ASN A 123 -9.34 0.26 -9.70
C ASN A 123 -9.90 -0.55 -10.87
N GLN A 124 -9.21 -1.60 -11.33
CA GLN A 124 -9.63 -2.39 -12.47
C GLN A 124 -10.86 -3.26 -12.13
N ASN A 125 -12.03 -2.60 -12.05
CA ASN A 125 -13.35 -3.22 -12.27
C ASN A 125 -13.87 -4.29 -11.31
N TYR A 126 -13.25 -4.57 -10.18
CA TYR A 126 -13.74 -5.63 -9.31
C TYR A 126 -14.96 -5.21 -8.46
N TYR A 127 -15.05 -3.92 -8.10
CA TYR A 127 -16.11 -3.43 -7.20
C TYR A 127 -17.33 -2.84 -7.92
N LEU A 128 -17.24 -2.49 -9.18
CA LEU A 128 -18.33 -1.84 -9.93
C LEU A 128 -19.29 -2.81 -10.63
N LYS A 129 -19.02 -4.11 -10.64
CA LYS A 129 -19.86 -5.12 -11.30
C LYS A 129 -20.90 -5.79 -10.41
N ASN A 130 -20.79 -5.66 -9.11
CA ASN A 130 -21.82 -6.13 -8.22
C ASN A 130 -22.81 -4.99 -7.99
N ASP A 131 -24.00 -5.12 -8.58
CA ASP A 131 -25.15 -4.33 -8.19
C ASP A 131 -25.16 -4.20 -6.67
N LEU A 132 -25.02 -2.97 -6.15
CA LEU A 132 -25.17 -2.64 -4.73
C LEU A 132 -26.65 -2.82 -4.33
N LYS A 133 -27.12 -4.05 -4.39
CA LYS A 133 -28.46 -4.45 -3.87
C LYS A 133 -28.41 -4.72 -2.37
N GLU A 134 -27.21 -4.74 -1.80
CA GLU A 134 -27.05 -4.93 -0.35
C GLU A 134 -27.41 -3.62 0.36
N ASP A 135 -28.26 -3.72 1.38
CA ASP A 135 -28.53 -2.61 2.28
C ASP A 135 -27.25 -2.17 2.98
N PHE A 136 -27.06 -0.85 3.12
CA PHE A 136 -25.87 -0.25 3.74
C PHE A 136 -25.55 -0.85 5.12
N SER A 137 -26.58 -1.11 5.94
CA SER A 137 -26.41 -1.69 7.27
C SER A 137 -25.84 -3.10 7.21
N SER A 138 -26.32 -3.92 6.27
CA SER A 138 -25.82 -5.28 6.04
C SER A 138 -24.38 -5.28 5.56
N LEU A 139 -24.04 -4.38 4.63
CA LEU A 139 -22.69 -4.22 4.13
C LEU A 139 -21.72 -3.78 5.24
N LEU A 140 -22.13 -2.77 6.03
CA LEU A 140 -21.32 -2.27 7.14
C LEU A 140 -21.07 -3.35 8.20
N ASN A 141 -22.10 -4.13 8.55
CA ASN A 141 -21.99 -5.27 9.47
C ASN A 141 -20.96 -6.30 8.99
N LYS A 142 -20.99 -6.63 7.69
CA LYS A 142 -20.02 -7.55 7.07
C LYS A 142 -18.61 -7.00 7.16
N VAL A 143 -18.41 -5.75 6.72
CA VAL A 143 -17.10 -5.08 6.77
C VAL A 143 -16.56 -5.02 8.19
N MET A 144 -17.40 -4.70 9.18
CA MET A 144 -16.99 -4.66 10.59
C MET A 144 -16.54 -6.03 11.09
N LYS A 145 -17.28 -7.09 10.76
CA LYS A 145 -16.88 -8.47 11.11
C LYS A 145 -15.53 -8.86 10.50
N ASP A 146 -15.30 -8.50 9.24
CA ASP A 146 -14.03 -8.78 8.55
C ASP A 146 -12.85 -8.05 9.24
N HIS A 147 -13.06 -6.83 9.75
CA HIS A 147 -12.06 -6.06 10.50
C HIS A 147 -11.76 -6.58 11.90
N LEU A 148 -12.66 -7.37 12.48
CA LEU A 148 -12.45 -8.01 13.79
C LEU A 148 -11.61 -9.29 13.69
N TYR A 149 -11.36 -9.79 12.49
CA TYR A 149 -10.53 -10.98 12.30
C TYR A 149 -9.08 -10.68 12.63
N SER A 150 -8.65 -11.10 13.81
CA SER A 150 -7.30 -10.82 14.34
C SER A 150 -6.87 -11.90 15.33
N ASP A 151 -5.57 -12.19 15.37
CA ASP A 151 -4.96 -13.08 16.38
C ASP A 151 -4.87 -12.44 17.78
N PHE A 152 -5.08 -11.12 17.85
CA PHE A 152 -5.03 -10.34 19.09
C PHE A 152 -6.37 -9.66 19.39
N PRO A 153 -6.65 -9.32 20.65
CA PRO A 153 -7.81 -8.54 21.02
C PRO A 153 -7.87 -7.21 20.26
N VAL A 154 -9.00 -6.94 19.63
CA VAL A 154 -9.23 -5.68 18.91
C VAL A 154 -9.84 -4.67 19.87
N SER A 155 -9.34 -3.44 19.85
CA SER A 155 -9.85 -2.32 20.64
C SER A 155 -10.29 -1.19 19.74
N ILE A 156 -11.28 -0.41 20.17
CA ILE A 156 -11.71 0.79 19.46
C ILE A 156 -11.28 2.05 20.23
N ALA A 157 -10.75 3.03 19.49
CA ALA A 157 -10.53 4.37 20.00
C ALA A 157 -11.81 5.20 19.87
N LEU A 158 -12.59 5.30 20.93
CA LEU A 158 -13.86 6.03 20.93
C LEU A 158 -13.63 7.51 21.22
N SER A 159 -13.65 8.34 20.18
CA SER A 159 -13.44 9.79 20.28
C SER A 159 -14.68 10.59 20.71
N GLY A 160 -15.85 9.95 20.78
CA GLY A 160 -17.14 10.62 20.98
C GLY A 160 -17.73 11.27 19.72
N GLY A 161 -17.04 11.17 18.59
CA GLY A 161 -17.56 11.59 17.28
C GLY A 161 -18.57 10.60 16.70
N VAL A 162 -19.35 11.06 15.71
CA VAL A 162 -20.41 10.26 15.06
C VAL A 162 -19.84 8.97 14.46
N ASP A 163 -18.72 9.05 13.74
CA ASP A 163 -18.12 7.91 13.06
C ASP A 163 -17.67 6.81 14.02
N SER A 164 -16.91 7.19 15.07
CA SER A 164 -16.43 6.24 16.07
C SER A 164 -17.57 5.61 16.89
N THR A 165 -18.64 6.38 17.14
CA THR A 165 -19.83 5.87 17.83
C THR A 165 -20.63 4.92 16.95
N LEU A 166 -20.75 5.21 15.66
CA LEU A 166 -21.39 4.33 14.69
C LEU A 166 -20.64 2.98 14.62
N ILE A 167 -19.32 3.03 14.45
CA ILE A 167 -18.46 1.83 14.43
C ILE A 167 -18.66 1.02 15.71
N TYR A 168 -18.65 1.68 16.88
CA TYR A 168 -18.89 1.00 18.16
C TYR A 168 -20.24 0.29 18.23
N GLY A 169 -21.28 0.88 17.62
CA GLY A 169 -22.62 0.27 17.59
C GLY A 169 -22.73 -1.01 16.74
N TYR A 170 -21.74 -1.27 15.87
CA TYR A 170 -21.65 -2.48 15.03
C TYR A 170 -20.67 -3.54 15.59
N LEU A 171 -19.96 -3.25 16.67
CA LEU A 171 -19.03 -4.17 17.34
C LEU A 171 -19.72 -4.91 18.48
#